data_40d9e573f63aea9ce0a991a1792235aa
#
_entry.id   40d9e573f63aea9ce0a991a1792235aa
#
_cell.length_a   1.000
_cell.length_b   1.000
_cell.length_c   1.000
_cell.angle_alpha   90.00
_cell.angle_beta   90.00
_cell.angle_gamma   90.00
#
_symmetry.space_group_name_H-M   'P 1'
#
loop_
_entity.id
_entity.type
_entity.pdbx_description
1 polymer ?
#
loop_
_entity_poly.entity_id
_entity_poly.type
_entity_poly.pdbx_seq_one_letter_code
_entity_poly.pdbx_strand_id
1 'polypeptide(L)'
;ALEYELFTDLRTELAGQVSRIQASASAVAELDSLCSLASVAVSNGYCRPTVDDSGVLEIHDGRHPVVEKMRPDALFVPNDTYMGEKEGRAAIITGPNMAGKSTYMRQVALIVLLAQIGSFVPAKSARLGVVDRIFTRIGASDDLSAGQSTFMVEMTEVSDILRSATKSLSLIHISEPTRPRLI
;
A
#
# COMPACT_ATOMS: atom_id res chain seq x y z
N ALA A 1 22.75 48.84 8.12
CA ALA A 1 23.02 48.63 9.57
C ALA A 1 21.71 48.35 10.31
N LEU A 2 20.77 49.29 10.39
CA LEU A 2 19.54 49.14 11.18
C LEU A 2 18.66 47.96 10.76
N GLU A 3 18.47 47.77 9.44
CA GLU A 3 17.69 46.65 8.90
C GLU A 3 18.27 45.26 9.31
N TYR A 4 19.58 45.13 9.26
CA TYR A 4 20.26 43.91 9.68
C TYR A 4 20.15 43.67 11.19
N GLU A 5 20.24 44.69 12.01
CA GLU A 5 20.06 44.63 13.46
C GLU A 5 18.66 44.18 13.80
N LEU A 6 17.63 44.82 13.24
CA LEU A 6 16.22 44.44 13.44
C LEU A 6 15.92 43.02 12.99
N PHE A 7 16.48 42.59 11.85
CA PHE A 7 16.35 41.21 11.37
C PHE A 7 16.98 40.19 12.35
N THR A 8 18.18 40.53 12.87
CA THR A 8 18.91 39.67 13.79
C THR A 8 18.21 39.55 15.15
N ASP A 9 17.64 40.62 15.63
CA ASP A 9 16.87 40.65 16.88
C ASP A 9 15.59 39.79 16.73
N LEU A 10 14.83 40.00 15.66
CA LEU A 10 13.64 39.21 15.38
C LEU A 10 13.97 37.72 15.23
N ARG A 11 15.04 37.40 14.50
CA ARG A 11 15.51 36.01 14.36
C ARG A 11 15.87 35.39 15.72
N THR A 12 16.50 36.14 16.58
CA THR A 12 16.90 35.66 17.92
C THR A 12 15.68 35.44 18.81
N GLU A 13 14.70 36.33 18.75
CA GLU A 13 13.44 36.19 19.46
C GLU A 13 12.67 34.94 18.97
N LEU A 14 12.53 34.77 17.68
CA LEU A 14 11.90 33.59 17.08
C LEU A 14 12.65 32.29 17.41
N ALA A 15 13.97 32.31 17.42
CA ALA A 15 14.79 31.16 17.81
C ALA A 15 14.51 30.68 19.24
N GLY A 16 14.20 31.60 20.16
CA GLY A 16 13.76 31.26 21.51
C GLY A 16 12.38 30.55 21.57
N GLN A 17 11.56 30.67 20.52
CA GLN A 17 10.22 30.06 20.44
C GLN A 17 10.17 28.83 19.52
N VAL A 18 11.28 28.42 18.90
CA VAL A 18 11.33 27.33 17.92
C VAL A 18 10.69 26.05 18.43
N SER A 19 10.98 25.63 19.67
CA SER A 19 10.42 24.41 20.24
C SER A 19 8.89 24.43 20.32
N ARG A 20 8.30 25.59 20.66
CA ARG A 20 6.83 25.75 20.70
C ARG A 20 6.23 25.73 19.31
N ILE A 21 6.87 26.39 18.36
CA ILE A 21 6.45 26.42 16.96
C ILE A 21 6.48 25.02 16.37
N GLN A 22 7.58 24.29 16.59
CA GLN A 22 7.73 22.90 16.12
C GLN A 22 6.69 21.96 16.74
N ALA A 23 6.43 22.07 18.04
CA ALA A 23 5.40 21.26 18.71
C ALA A 23 4.00 21.53 18.12
N SER A 24 3.66 22.80 17.91
CA SER A 24 2.39 23.18 17.28
C SER A 24 2.30 22.69 15.84
N ALA A 25 3.36 22.83 15.06
CA ALA A 25 3.42 22.34 13.68
C ALA A 25 3.26 20.83 13.59
N SER A 26 3.90 20.06 14.49
CA SER A 26 3.73 18.61 14.56
C SER A 26 2.30 18.20 14.88
N ALA A 27 1.67 18.86 15.87
CA ALA A 27 0.28 18.57 16.23
C ALA A 27 -0.70 18.89 15.09
N VAL A 28 -0.49 20.01 14.37
CA VAL A 28 -1.30 20.37 13.20
C VAL A 28 -1.10 19.38 12.07
N ALA A 29 0.13 18.96 11.79
CA ALA A 29 0.43 17.98 10.74
C ALA A 29 -0.20 16.61 11.02
N GLU A 30 -0.19 16.17 12.27
CA GLU A 30 -0.88 14.93 12.69
C GLU A 30 -2.39 15.05 12.49
N LEU A 31 -2.99 16.13 12.96
CA LEU A 31 -4.42 16.38 12.80
C LEU A 31 -4.83 16.46 11.33
N ASP A 32 -4.07 17.16 10.50
CA ASP A 32 -4.32 17.29 9.06
C ASP A 32 -4.27 15.92 8.36
N SER A 33 -3.29 15.09 8.71
CA SER A 33 -3.17 13.72 8.20
C SER A 33 -4.40 12.87 8.57
N LEU A 34 -4.82 12.90 9.83
CA LEU A 34 -6.00 12.17 10.28
C LEU A 34 -7.28 12.67 9.64
N CYS A 35 -7.45 13.98 9.51
CA CYS A 35 -8.59 14.58 8.82
C CYS A 35 -8.64 14.20 7.34
N SER A 36 -7.51 14.16 6.67
CA SER A 36 -7.39 13.74 5.28
C SER A 36 -7.81 12.28 5.09
N LEU A 37 -7.29 11.37 5.93
CA LEU A 37 -7.68 9.95 5.92
C LEU A 37 -9.16 9.76 6.21
N ALA A 38 -9.71 10.49 7.19
CA ALA A 38 -11.13 10.43 7.53
C ALA A 38 -12.02 10.93 6.38
N SER A 39 -11.64 12.04 5.73
CA SER A 39 -12.37 12.60 4.60
C SER A 39 -12.40 11.62 3.41
N VAL A 40 -11.27 11.00 3.11
CA VAL A 40 -11.16 9.96 2.06
C VAL A 40 -12.04 8.75 2.40
N ALA A 41 -12.01 8.30 3.66
CA ALA A 41 -12.80 7.16 4.11
C ALA A 41 -14.31 7.41 3.95
N VAL A 42 -14.78 8.57 4.39
CA VAL A 42 -16.21 8.96 4.26
C VAL A 42 -16.62 9.09 2.80
N SER A 43 -15.82 9.81 2.01
CA SER A 43 -16.15 10.09 0.60
C SER A 43 -16.18 8.83 -0.27
N ASN A 44 -15.44 7.79 0.09
CA ASN A 44 -15.35 6.56 -0.70
C ASN A 44 -16.01 5.34 -0.04
N GLY A 45 -16.71 5.52 1.07
CA GLY A 45 -17.38 4.43 1.78
C GLY A 45 -16.42 3.33 2.22
N TYR A 46 -15.28 3.70 2.83
CA TYR A 46 -14.32 2.76 3.39
C TYR A 46 -14.78 2.29 4.76
N CYS A 47 -14.46 1.05 5.11
CA CYS A 47 -14.74 0.49 6.43
C CYS A 47 -13.53 0.55 7.35
N ARG A 48 -13.78 0.54 8.66
CA ARG A 48 -12.73 0.37 9.67
C ARG A 48 -12.30 -1.09 9.72
N PRO A 49 -11.03 -1.41 9.41
CA PRO A 49 -10.54 -2.77 9.54
C PRO A 49 -10.31 -3.15 11.00
N THR A 50 -10.39 -4.45 11.32
CA THR A 50 -9.84 -5.02 12.55
C THR A 50 -8.41 -5.47 12.25
N VAL A 51 -7.44 -4.94 12.99
CA VAL A 51 -6.04 -5.36 12.86
C VAL A 51 -5.61 -6.05 14.14
N ASP A 52 -5.09 -7.29 14.00
CA ASP A 52 -4.70 -8.14 15.14
C ASP A 52 -3.49 -9.02 14.80
N ASP A 53 -3.01 -9.81 15.77
CA ASP A 53 -1.86 -10.72 15.59
C ASP A 53 -2.29 -12.14 15.17
N SER A 54 -3.51 -12.31 14.64
CA SER A 54 -4.07 -13.63 14.31
C SER A 54 -3.42 -14.32 13.11
N GLY A 55 -2.67 -13.59 12.29
CA GLY A 55 -2.14 -14.12 11.03
C GLY A 55 -3.21 -14.43 9.98
N VAL A 56 -4.42 -13.90 10.14
CA VAL A 56 -5.55 -14.05 9.22
C VAL A 56 -5.61 -12.85 8.29
N LEU A 57 -5.97 -13.08 7.04
CA LEU A 57 -6.29 -12.05 6.07
C LEU A 57 -7.68 -12.37 5.52
N GLU A 58 -8.65 -11.61 5.96
CA GLU A 58 -10.05 -11.74 5.60
C GLU A 58 -10.58 -10.38 5.13
N ILE A 59 -10.99 -10.31 3.88
CA ILE A 59 -11.52 -9.12 3.24
C ILE A 59 -12.80 -9.50 2.54
N HIS A 60 -13.89 -8.82 2.87
CA HIS A 60 -15.19 -8.96 2.21
C HIS A 60 -15.47 -7.77 1.30
N ASP A 61 -15.92 -8.04 0.10
CA ASP A 61 -16.25 -7.02 -0.91
C ASP A 61 -15.10 -5.98 -1.07
N GLY A 62 -13.86 -6.46 -1.13
CA GLY A 62 -12.69 -5.61 -1.33
C GLY A 62 -12.72 -4.93 -2.70
N ARG A 63 -12.29 -3.66 -2.77
CA ARG A 63 -12.26 -2.84 -3.97
C ARG A 63 -10.87 -2.27 -4.20
N HIS A 64 -10.54 -2.00 -5.45
CA HIS A 64 -9.25 -1.41 -5.79
C HIS A 64 -9.35 0.12 -5.78
N PRO A 65 -8.75 0.83 -4.80
CA PRO A 65 -8.98 2.26 -4.58
C PRO A 65 -8.63 3.13 -5.79
N VAL A 66 -7.58 2.77 -6.53
CA VAL A 66 -7.15 3.53 -7.71
C VAL A 66 -8.04 3.25 -8.92
N VAL A 67 -8.36 1.98 -9.19
CA VAL A 67 -9.19 1.61 -10.35
C VAL A 67 -10.60 2.18 -10.22
N GLU A 68 -11.17 2.13 -9.02
CA GLU A 68 -12.48 2.70 -8.73
C GLU A 68 -12.51 4.22 -9.01
N LYS A 69 -11.44 4.94 -8.68
CA LYS A 69 -11.32 6.38 -8.96
C LYS A 69 -11.07 6.70 -10.43
N MET A 70 -10.31 5.87 -11.13
CA MET A 70 -9.99 6.10 -12.54
C MET A 70 -11.14 5.76 -13.50
N ARG A 71 -12.13 4.99 -13.05
CA ARG A 71 -13.28 4.56 -13.84
C ARG A 71 -14.59 4.80 -13.10
N PRO A 72 -14.97 6.05 -12.85
CA PRO A 72 -16.18 6.37 -12.10
C PRO A 72 -17.47 5.89 -12.81
N ASP A 73 -17.41 5.74 -14.14
CA ASP A 73 -18.56 5.30 -14.96
C ASP A 73 -18.68 3.77 -15.06
N ALA A 74 -17.72 3.02 -14.54
CA ALA A 74 -17.72 1.56 -14.55
C ALA A 74 -17.85 1.00 -13.14
N LEU A 75 -18.86 0.17 -12.92
CA LEU A 75 -18.99 -0.54 -11.64
C LEU A 75 -17.78 -1.46 -11.42
N PHE A 76 -17.05 -1.21 -10.36
CA PHE A 76 -16.02 -2.13 -9.89
C PHE A 76 -16.69 -3.36 -9.27
N VAL A 77 -16.32 -4.55 -9.71
CA VAL A 77 -16.80 -5.80 -9.10
C VAL A 77 -15.96 -6.09 -7.85
N PRO A 78 -16.53 -6.03 -6.64
CA PRO A 78 -15.81 -6.33 -5.42
C PRO A 78 -15.35 -7.79 -5.37
N ASN A 79 -14.31 -8.06 -4.58
CA ASN A 79 -13.74 -9.40 -4.45
C ASN A 79 -13.51 -9.75 -2.98
N ASP A 80 -13.78 -10.99 -2.62
CA ASP A 80 -13.46 -11.55 -1.32
C ASP A 80 -12.04 -12.14 -1.31
N THR A 81 -11.40 -12.09 -0.16
CA THR A 81 -10.08 -12.67 0.04
C THR A 81 -10.01 -13.33 1.42
N TYR A 82 -9.59 -14.59 1.45
CA TYR A 82 -9.44 -15.36 2.68
C TYR A 82 -8.10 -16.07 2.67
N MET A 83 -7.26 -15.80 3.66
CA MET A 83 -6.00 -16.50 3.89
C MET A 83 -5.77 -16.66 5.39
N GLY A 84 -5.25 -17.82 5.79
CA GLY A 84 -5.03 -18.13 7.20
C GLY A 84 -4.68 -19.59 7.41
N GLU A 85 -4.67 -20.04 8.65
CA GLU A 85 -4.34 -21.46 8.96
C GLU A 85 -5.39 -22.44 8.43
N LYS A 86 -6.66 -22.05 8.43
CA LYS A 86 -7.77 -22.91 7.99
C LYS A 86 -7.96 -22.86 6.48
N GLU A 87 -7.87 -21.67 5.89
CA GLU A 87 -8.13 -21.41 4.47
C GLU A 87 -6.90 -21.65 3.59
N GLY A 88 -5.75 -21.88 4.22
CA GLY A 88 -4.45 -21.99 3.55
C GLY A 88 -3.69 -20.67 3.47
N ARG A 89 -2.36 -20.79 3.44
CA ARG A 89 -1.42 -19.65 3.43
C ARG A 89 -0.99 -19.23 2.03
N ALA A 90 -1.46 -19.92 1.00
CA ALA A 90 -1.11 -19.65 -0.38
C ALA A 90 -2.35 -19.76 -1.27
N ALA A 91 -2.51 -18.81 -2.18
CA ALA A 91 -3.57 -18.80 -3.18
C ALA A 91 -2.97 -18.79 -4.59
N ILE A 92 -3.42 -19.70 -5.44
CA ILE A 92 -3.07 -19.73 -6.86
C ILE A 92 -4.21 -19.10 -7.65
N ILE A 93 -3.92 -17.96 -8.29
CA ILE A 93 -4.90 -17.19 -9.05
C ILE A 93 -4.70 -17.46 -10.53
N THR A 94 -5.67 -18.11 -11.16
CA THR A 94 -5.67 -18.45 -12.58
C THR A 94 -6.72 -17.66 -13.35
N GLY A 95 -6.56 -17.57 -14.66
CA GLY A 95 -7.52 -16.90 -15.53
C GLY A 95 -6.87 -16.30 -16.78
N PRO A 96 -7.67 -15.89 -17.78
CA PRO A 96 -7.16 -15.32 -19.01
C PRO A 96 -6.45 -13.98 -18.79
N ASN A 97 -5.67 -13.51 -19.78
CA ASN A 97 -5.10 -12.18 -19.75
C ASN A 97 -6.20 -11.12 -19.72
N MET A 98 -5.94 -10.00 -19.04
CA MET A 98 -6.90 -8.90 -18.83
C MET A 98 -8.13 -9.25 -17.97
N ALA A 99 -8.17 -10.43 -17.32
CA ALA A 99 -9.25 -10.82 -16.42
C ALA A 99 -9.17 -10.18 -15.02
N GLY A 100 -8.23 -9.25 -14.80
CA GLY A 100 -8.12 -8.54 -13.52
C GLY A 100 -7.25 -9.23 -12.47
N LYS A 101 -6.54 -10.33 -12.78
CA LYS A 101 -5.65 -11.02 -11.82
C LYS A 101 -4.70 -10.07 -11.08
N SER A 102 -3.92 -9.30 -11.82
CA SER A 102 -2.96 -8.35 -11.25
C SER A 102 -3.64 -7.20 -10.49
N THR A 103 -4.85 -6.81 -10.92
CA THR A 103 -5.66 -5.80 -10.22
C THR A 103 -6.10 -6.32 -8.86
N TYR A 104 -6.63 -7.55 -8.82
CA TYR A 104 -7.02 -8.21 -7.57
C TYR A 104 -5.86 -8.32 -6.59
N MET A 105 -4.73 -8.75 -7.08
CA MET A 105 -3.55 -8.92 -6.25
C MET A 105 -3.06 -7.58 -5.68
N ARG A 106 -2.99 -6.51 -6.48
CA ARG A 106 -2.66 -5.14 -6.03
C ARG A 106 -3.69 -4.60 -5.05
N GLN A 107 -4.97 -4.87 -5.26
CA GLN A 107 -6.05 -4.52 -4.35
C GLN A 107 -5.78 -5.06 -2.95
N VAL A 108 -5.48 -6.34 -2.81
CA VAL A 108 -5.19 -6.99 -1.52
C VAL A 108 -3.99 -6.31 -0.85
N ALA A 109 -2.89 -6.10 -1.58
CA ALA A 109 -1.69 -5.45 -1.05
C ALA A 109 -1.97 -4.01 -0.57
N LEU A 110 -2.76 -3.24 -1.33
CA LEU A 110 -3.14 -1.87 -0.97
C LEU A 110 -4.06 -1.83 0.25
N ILE A 111 -5.01 -2.76 0.36
CA ILE A 111 -5.90 -2.86 1.54
C ILE A 111 -5.08 -3.15 2.80
N VAL A 112 -4.14 -4.09 2.73
CA VAL A 112 -3.26 -4.41 3.86
C VAL A 112 -2.37 -3.21 4.22
N LEU A 113 -1.80 -2.54 3.23
CA LEU A 113 -0.98 -1.34 3.45
C LEU A 113 -1.78 -0.22 4.12
N LEU A 114 -2.98 0.09 3.61
CA LEU A 114 -3.86 1.11 4.17
C LEU A 114 -4.24 0.78 5.61
N ALA A 115 -4.57 -0.47 5.91
CA ALA A 115 -4.89 -0.90 7.27
C ALA A 115 -3.70 -0.70 8.23
N GLN A 116 -2.49 -1.05 7.81
CA GLN A 116 -1.30 -0.95 8.65
C GLN A 116 -0.83 0.49 8.92
N ILE A 117 -1.12 1.43 8.04
CA ILE A 117 -0.89 2.86 8.32
C ILE A 117 -2.00 3.50 9.16
N GLY A 118 -3.00 2.72 9.60
CA GLY A 118 -4.11 3.21 10.42
C GLY A 118 -5.26 3.83 9.64
N SER A 119 -5.31 3.67 8.32
CA SER A 119 -6.41 4.14 7.48
C SER A 119 -7.58 3.16 7.48
N PHE A 120 -8.78 3.66 7.15
CA PHE A 120 -9.89 2.84 6.72
C PHE A 120 -9.60 2.25 5.34
N VAL A 121 -10.27 1.14 5.00
CA VAL A 121 -9.97 0.35 3.80
C VAL A 121 -11.16 0.23 2.85
N PRO A 122 -10.93 0.15 1.53
CA PRO A 122 -11.97 -0.01 0.52
C PRO A 122 -12.54 -1.44 0.53
N ALA A 123 -13.33 -1.77 1.53
CA ALA A 123 -14.01 -3.05 1.69
C ALA A 123 -15.30 -2.87 2.46
N LYS A 124 -16.17 -3.88 2.46
CA LYS A 124 -17.34 -3.93 3.31
C LYS A 124 -16.97 -4.25 4.76
N SER A 125 -16.06 -5.20 4.94
CA SER A 125 -15.40 -5.50 6.20
C SER A 125 -14.02 -6.09 5.94
N ALA A 126 -13.09 -5.90 6.89
CA ALA A 126 -11.77 -6.49 6.82
C ALA A 126 -11.24 -6.85 8.22
N ARG A 127 -10.62 -8.02 8.31
CA ARG A 127 -9.84 -8.48 9.46
C ARG A 127 -8.46 -8.90 8.96
N LEU A 128 -7.44 -8.26 9.47
CA LEU A 128 -6.09 -8.35 8.91
C LEU A 128 -5.09 -8.60 10.03
N GLY A 129 -4.33 -9.67 9.91
CA GLY A 129 -3.15 -9.88 10.73
C GLY A 129 -2.06 -8.85 10.38
N VAL A 130 -1.28 -8.43 11.37
CA VAL A 130 -0.11 -7.58 11.14
C VAL A 130 0.88 -8.32 10.26
N VAL A 131 1.29 -7.70 9.15
CA VAL A 131 2.34 -8.21 8.27
C VAL A 131 3.62 -7.38 8.44
N ASP A 132 4.75 -8.04 8.45
CA ASP A 132 6.04 -7.39 8.59
C ASP A 132 6.53 -6.77 7.28
N ARG A 133 6.15 -7.36 6.14
CA ARG A 133 6.54 -6.91 4.81
C ARG A 133 5.48 -7.22 3.75
N ILE A 134 5.40 -6.38 2.74
CA ILE A 134 4.59 -6.57 1.55
C ILE A 134 5.53 -6.59 0.34
N PHE A 135 5.58 -7.72 -0.34
CA PHE A 135 6.37 -7.88 -1.56
C PHE A 135 5.44 -7.99 -2.75
N THR A 136 5.68 -7.20 -3.78
CA THR A 136 4.94 -7.28 -5.03
C THR A 136 5.90 -7.41 -6.19
N ARG A 137 5.74 -8.46 -6.99
CA ARG A 137 6.43 -8.61 -8.26
C ARG A 137 5.42 -8.62 -9.39
N ILE A 138 5.37 -7.53 -10.12
CA ILE A 138 4.40 -7.30 -11.18
C ILE A 138 5.18 -6.97 -12.44
N GLY A 139 5.39 -7.97 -13.31
CA GLY A 139 5.99 -7.84 -14.63
C GLY A 139 7.19 -6.89 -14.75
N ALA A 140 8.27 -7.28 -15.33
CA ALA A 140 9.36 -6.35 -15.63
C ALA A 140 8.87 -5.29 -16.61
N SER A 141 9.05 -4.01 -16.31
CA SER A 141 9.23 -3.03 -17.38
C SER A 141 10.55 -3.38 -18.04
N ASP A 142 10.54 -3.54 -19.37
CA ASP A 142 11.75 -3.74 -20.15
C ASP A 142 12.71 -2.55 -19.97
N ASP A 143 13.53 -2.59 -18.93
CA ASP A 143 14.64 -1.68 -18.81
C ASP A 143 15.83 -2.25 -19.62
N LEU A 144 15.74 -2.06 -20.94
CA LEU A 144 16.78 -2.44 -21.90
C LEU A 144 18.12 -1.73 -21.65
N SER A 145 18.15 -0.73 -20.76
CA SER A 145 19.37 0.06 -20.50
C SER A 145 20.41 -0.69 -19.68
N ALA A 146 20.04 -1.70 -18.91
CA ALA A 146 20.95 -2.44 -18.03
C ALA A 146 21.57 -3.70 -18.66
N GLY A 147 21.20 -4.07 -19.89
CA GLY A 147 21.78 -5.23 -20.61
C GLY A 147 21.55 -6.60 -19.93
N GLN A 148 20.70 -6.65 -18.90
CA GLN A 148 20.36 -7.90 -18.22
C GLN A 148 19.13 -8.53 -18.86
N SER A 149 19.14 -9.86 -18.98
CA SER A 149 17.95 -10.60 -19.40
C SER A 149 16.81 -10.39 -18.39
N THR A 150 15.61 -10.12 -18.88
CA THR A 150 14.39 -9.98 -18.06
C THR A 150 14.23 -11.15 -17.09
N PHE A 151 14.60 -12.37 -17.52
CA PHE A 151 14.60 -13.56 -16.67
C PHE A 151 15.57 -13.45 -15.49
N MET A 152 16.79 -12.90 -15.68
CA MET A 152 17.75 -12.74 -14.60
C MET A 152 17.29 -11.70 -13.58
N VAL A 153 16.71 -10.61 -14.04
CA VAL A 153 16.11 -9.59 -13.16
C VAL A 153 15.01 -10.24 -12.33
N GLU A 154 14.12 -11.01 -12.96
CA GLU A 154 13.06 -11.74 -12.28
C GLU A 154 13.57 -12.69 -11.21
N MET A 155 14.56 -13.49 -11.52
CA MET A 155 15.16 -14.45 -10.57
C MET A 155 15.85 -13.74 -9.41
N THR A 156 16.49 -12.61 -9.66
CA THR A 156 17.14 -11.80 -8.61
C THR A 156 16.08 -11.22 -7.66
N GLU A 157 15.01 -10.61 -8.19
CA GLU A 157 13.91 -10.07 -7.37
C GLU A 157 13.24 -11.16 -6.51
N VAL A 158 12.95 -12.32 -7.09
CA VAL A 158 12.39 -13.45 -6.33
C VAL A 158 13.36 -13.95 -5.26
N SER A 159 14.66 -14.03 -5.57
CA SER A 159 15.69 -14.40 -4.61
C SER A 159 15.75 -13.42 -3.43
N ASP A 160 15.66 -12.12 -3.70
CA ASP A 160 15.68 -11.08 -2.68
C ASP A 160 14.43 -11.11 -1.80
N ILE A 161 13.27 -11.38 -2.40
CA ILE A 161 12.01 -11.62 -1.65
C ILE A 161 12.19 -12.81 -0.72
N LEU A 162 12.64 -13.96 -1.22
CA LEU A 162 12.81 -15.18 -0.42
C LEU A 162 13.84 -15.02 0.71
N ARG A 163 14.92 -14.26 0.47
CA ARG A 163 15.93 -13.96 1.50
C ARG A 163 15.39 -13.02 2.58
N SER A 164 14.48 -12.13 2.21
CA SER A 164 13.96 -11.09 3.08
C SER A 164 12.66 -11.52 3.77
N ALA A 165 11.99 -12.57 3.29
CA ALA A 165 10.78 -13.11 3.89
C ALA A 165 11.08 -13.72 5.26
N THR A 166 10.24 -13.40 6.25
CA THR A 166 10.37 -13.93 7.61
C THR A 166 9.38 -15.08 7.84
N LYS A 167 9.49 -15.75 9.00
CA LYS A 167 8.51 -16.76 9.43
C LYS A 167 7.21 -16.14 9.92
N SER A 168 7.24 -14.87 10.31
CA SER A 168 6.05 -14.07 10.57
C SER A 168 5.45 -13.62 9.26
N LEU A 169 4.18 -13.27 9.28
CA LEU A 169 3.33 -13.03 8.12
C LEU A 169 3.94 -12.02 7.13
N SER A 170 4.54 -12.52 6.04
CA SER A 170 4.89 -11.68 4.90
C SER A 170 3.87 -11.91 3.78
N LEU A 171 3.26 -10.84 3.28
CA LEU A 171 2.40 -10.91 2.10
C LEU A 171 3.28 -10.89 0.84
N ILE A 172 3.34 -12.03 0.14
CA ILE A 172 4.15 -12.17 -1.07
C ILE A 172 3.24 -12.32 -2.28
N HIS A 173 3.48 -11.52 -3.29
CA HIS A 173 2.69 -11.41 -4.49
C HIS A 173 3.57 -11.56 -5.74
N ILE A 174 3.44 -12.67 -6.46
CA ILE A 174 4.23 -12.98 -7.65
C ILE A 174 3.28 -13.22 -8.83
N SER A 175 3.45 -12.44 -9.92
CA SER A 175 2.73 -12.66 -11.18
C SER A 175 3.62 -13.29 -12.23
N GLU A 176 3.08 -14.18 -13.05
CA GLU A 176 3.78 -14.69 -14.23
C GLU A 176 4.13 -13.57 -15.21
N PRO A 177 5.33 -13.62 -15.85
CA PRO A 177 5.63 -12.74 -16.96
C PRO A 177 4.65 -13.00 -18.09
N THR A 178 4.09 -11.93 -18.65
CA THR A 178 3.26 -12.01 -19.84
C THR A 178 4.15 -12.44 -21.00
N ARG A 179 4.10 -13.70 -21.41
CA ARG A 179 4.81 -14.14 -22.62
C ARG A 179 4.26 -13.35 -23.81
N PRO A 180 5.10 -12.67 -24.62
CA PRO A 180 4.65 -12.12 -25.87
C PRO A 180 4.08 -13.27 -26.70
N ARG A 181 2.87 -13.10 -27.24
CA ARG A 181 2.36 -14.03 -28.25
C ARG A 181 3.35 -13.96 -29.43
N LEU A 182 4.01 -15.06 -29.71
CA LEU A 182 4.63 -15.25 -31.00
C LEU A 182 3.47 -15.22 -32.02
N ILE A 183 3.47 -14.19 -32.85
CA ILE A 183 2.59 -14.06 -34.01
C ILE A 183 3.21 -14.90 -35.11
#